data_3bbb594aee23e3a4835ab19dedf13946
#
_entry.id   3bbb594aee23e3a4835ab19dedf13946
#
_cell.length_a   1.000
_cell.length_b   1.000
_cell.length_c   1.000
_cell.angle_alpha   90.00
_cell.angle_beta   90.00
_cell.angle_gamma   90.00
#
_symmetry.space_group_name_H-M   'P 1'
#
loop_
_entity.id
_entity.type
_entity.pdbx_description
1 polymer ?
#
loop_
_entity_poly.entity_id
_entity_poly.type
_entity_poly.pdbx_seq_one_letter_code
_entity_poly.pdbx_strand_id
1 'polypeptide(L)'
;MKWLSEHKKSIILSVMGTLLPMVVGLILWNRLPDTMVTHWGVSGADGLSGKAFAVFGLPAILAVLDVLAFLFTAADPRQNDQNKKALGMVFWIMPLLSWGVCSTMYAVAMGKTVDVFVIMPLLMGVLFLLIGNYMPKVKQNATLGIKLSWTLRNEENWNKTHRLAGKLWVAGGLVMLVTMLLPAKWMVAVTLTTIVIMVVVPILYSYGIYKKHMQQGIAYAAPPESKGNKKAAIVSIVMLTVIFAGVAVLMFTGDITYIAGENSLKIEATYEKDAEILYSQMDSVEYRESFDIGARVWGYGSAKLSLGNFQNEALGDYTVYAYNSCKSMIVIHLGDKYLAFNAATAEETFELYQTLLEKVEK
;
A
#
# COMPACT_ATOMS: atom_id res chain seq x y z
N MET A 1 -5.45 -29.15 -11.81
CA MET A 1 -5.52 -29.86 -10.51
C MET A 1 -4.33 -30.76 -10.22
N LYS A 2 -3.72 -31.43 -11.22
CA LYS A 2 -2.52 -32.26 -11.05
C LYS A 2 -1.35 -31.52 -10.41
N TRP A 3 -1.04 -30.32 -10.88
CA TRP A 3 0.05 -29.47 -10.34
C TRP A 3 -0.10 -29.17 -8.84
N LEU A 4 -1.33 -28.82 -8.39
CA LEU A 4 -1.60 -28.56 -6.96
C LEU A 4 -1.35 -29.81 -6.11
N SER A 5 -1.72 -30.98 -6.63
CA SER A 5 -1.49 -32.27 -5.94
C SER A 5 0.01 -32.58 -5.84
N GLU A 6 0.78 -32.34 -6.90
CA GLU A 6 2.22 -32.58 -6.95
C GLU A 6 3.00 -31.64 -6.01
N HIS A 7 2.50 -30.40 -5.80
CA HIS A 7 3.13 -29.38 -4.95
C HIS A 7 2.45 -29.20 -3.58
N LYS A 8 1.53 -30.12 -3.20
CA LYS A 8 0.73 -30.01 -1.98
C LYS A 8 1.55 -29.70 -0.73
N LYS A 9 2.68 -30.38 -0.54
CA LYS A 9 3.56 -30.15 0.64
C LYS A 9 4.12 -28.73 0.65
N SER A 10 4.62 -28.23 -0.49
CA SER A 10 5.16 -26.86 -0.60
C SER A 10 4.08 -25.80 -0.38
N ILE A 11 2.89 -26.02 -0.93
CA ILE A 11 1.72 -25.13 -0.74
C ILE A 11 1.34 -25.06 0.76
N ILE A 12 1.22 -26.23 1.40
CA ILE A 12 0.88 -26.26 2.84
C ILE A 12 1.96 -25.54 3.66
N LEU A 13 3.25 -25.80 3.39
CA LEU A 13 4.36 -25.16 4.10
C LEU A 13 4.37 -23.65 3.88
N SER A 14 4.10 -23.17 2.66
CA SER A 14 4.00 -21.75 2.38
C SER A 14 2.88 -21.08 3.15
N VAL A 15 1.65 -21.61 3.05
CA VAL A 15 0.47 -21.05 3.75
C VAL A 15 0.66 -21.09 5.26
N MET A 16 1.18 -22.21 5.79
CA MET A 16 1.51 -22.28 7.23
C MET A 16 2.57 -21.26 7.63
N GLY A 17 3.63 -21.11 6.82
CA GLY A 17 4.68 -20.12 7.04
C GLY A 17 4.13 -18.70 7.03
N THR A 18 3.19 -18.40 6.12
CA THR A 18 2.51 -17.09 6.02
C THR A 18 1.60 -16.82 7.24
N LEU A 19 0.93 -17.85 7.76
CA LEU A 19 0.04 -17.74 8.94
C LEU A 19 0.79 -17.83 10.28
N LEU A 20 2.01 -18.34 10.32
CA LEU A 20 2.74 -18.54 11.57
C LEU A 20 2.93 -17.28 12.43
N PRO A 21 3.07 -16.04 11.88
CA PRO A 21 3.05 -14.83 12.68
C PRO A 21 1.80 -14.64 13.55
N MET A 22 0.64 -15.23 13.18
CA MET A 22 -0.56 -15.23 14.05
C MET A 22 -0.29 -15.94 15.38
N VAL A 23 0.44 -17.07 15.33
CA VAL A 23 0.80 -17.82 16.54
C VAL A 23 1.70 -16.98 17.43
N VAL A 24 2.65 -16.26 16.86
CA VAL A 24 3.50 -15.33 17.61
C VAL A 24 2.66 -14.22 18.23
N GLY A 25 1.73 -13.62 17.46
CA GLY A 25 0.81 -12.60 17.96
C GLY A 25 -0.09 -13.10 19.09
N LEU A 26 -0.55 -14.38 19.03
CA LEU A 26 -1.29 -15.01 20.11
C LEU A 26 -0.45 -15.19 21.39
N ILE A 27 0.80 -15.62 21.24
CA ILE A 27 1.73 -15.74 22.38
C ILE A 27 1.97 -14.38 23.04
N LEU A 28 2.03 -13.32 22.23
CA LEU A 28 2.26 -11.95 22.69
C LEU A 28 0.97 -11.21 23.07
N TRP A 29 -0.21 -11.82 22.92
CA TRP A 29 -1.52 -11.16 22.98
C TRP A 29 -1.71 -10.21 24.17
N ASN A 30 -1.34 -10.65 25.36
CA ASN A 30 -1.48 -9.86 26.59
C ASN A 30 -0.41 -8.77 26.75
N ARG A 31 0.61 -8.76 25.88
CA ARG A 31 1.66 -7.73 25.84
C ARG A 31 1.46 -6.71 24.72
N LEU A 32 0.56 -7.02 23.80
CA LEU A 32 0.25 -6.14 22.69
C LEU A 32 -0.84 -5.14 23.09
N PRO A 33 -0.73 -3.86 22.73
CA PRO A 33 -1.77 -2.85 22.97
C PRO A 33 -3.04 -3.16 22.16
N ASP A 34 -4.16 -2.55 22.52
CA ASP A 34 -5.44 -2.77 21.82
C ASP A 34 -5.46 -2.18 20.42
N THR A 35 -4.67 -1.15 20.18
CA THR A 35 -4.41 -0.57 18.87
C THR A 35 -2.94 -0.71 18.51
N MET A 36 -2.64 -1.07 17.25
CA MET A 36 -1.29 -1.31 16.76
C MET A 36 -1.06 -0.56 15.45
N VAL A 37 0.16 -0.04 15.27
CA VAL A 37 0.56 0.55 14.00
C VAL A 37 0.59 -0.52 12.91
N THR A 38 -0.16 -0.29 11.84
CA THR A 38 -0.26 -1.20 10.68
C THR A 38 0.10 -0.53 9.35
N HIS A 39 0.27 0.79 9.36
CA HIS A 39 0.70 1.57 8.21
C HIS A 39 1.71 2.65 8.61
N TRP A 40 2.69 2.89 7.73
CA TRP A 40 3.71 3.93 7.88
C TRP A 40 3.81 4.72 6.58
N GLY A 41 3.60 6.02 6.68
CA GLY A 41 3.84 6.99 5.61
C GLY A 41 5.24 7.59 5.66
N VAL A 42 5.47 8.63 4.85
CA VAL A 42 6.77 9.33 4.76
C VAL A 42 7.13 10.03 6.08
N SER A 43 6.14 10.42 6.86
CA SER A 43 6.30 11.14 8.15
C SER A 43 6.38 10.20 9.36
N GLY A 44 6.30 8.89 9.18
CA GLY A 44 6.28 7.91 10.25
C GLY A 44 4.99 7.08 10.30
N ALA A 45 4.61 6.60 11.49
CA ALA A 45 3.37 5.85 11.70
C ALA A 45 2.15 6.77 11.47
N ASP A 46 1.28 6.41 10.53
CA ASP A 46 0.11 7.21 10.13
C ASP A 46 -1.19 6.41 10.02
N GLY A 47 -1.15 5.11 10.35
CA GLY A 47 -2.33 4.26 10.41
C GLY A 47 -2.27 3.24 11.53
N LEU A 48 -3.33 3.20 12.34
CA LEU A 48 -3.53 2.25 13.41
C LEU A 48 -4.66 1.27 13.05
N SER A 49 -4.61 0.09 13.63
CA SER A 49 -5.69 -0.90 13.53
C SER A 49 -5.84 -1.62 14.86
N GLY A 50 -7.05 -2.12 15.13
CA GLY A 50 -7.27 -2.93 16.31
C GLY A 50 -6.38 -4.18 16.33
N LYS A 51 -5.95 -4.60 17.52
CA LYS A 51 -5.08 -5.75 17.78
C LYS A 51 -5.51 -7.01 17.02
N ALA A 52 -6.81 -7.31 17.03
CA ALA A 52 -7.33 -8.51 16.35
C ALA A 52 -7.06 -8.46 14.83
N PHE A 53 -7.26 -7.31 14.17
CA PHE A 53 -6.95 -7.16 12.75
C PHE A 53 -5.44 -7.26 12.49
N ALA A 54 -4.63 -6.60 13.30
CA ALA A 54 -3.18 -6.63 13.16
C ALA A 54 -2.60 -8.06 13.29
N VAL A 55 -3.13 -8.86 14.25
CA VAL A 55 -2.65 -10.22 14.52
C VAL A 55 -3.22 -11.24 13.54
N PHE A 56 -4.51 -11.17 13.21
CA PHE A 56 -5.18 -12.18 12.39
C PHE A 56 -5.48 -11.72 10.96
N GLY A 57 -5.96 -10.49 10.80
CA GLY A 57 -6.44 -9.99 9.51
C GLY A 57 -5.33 -9.89 8.47
N LEU A 58 -4.21 -9.27 8.82
CA LEU A 58 -3.11 -9.05 7.88
C LEU A 58 -2.47 -10.36 7.40
N PRO A 59 -2.05 -11.30 8.28
CA PRO A 59 -1.53 -12.59 7.82
C PRO A 59 -2.57 -13.43 7.05
N ALA A 60 -3.87 -13.33 7.40
CA ALA A 60 -4.93 -14.01 6.67
C ALA A 60 -5.07 -13.48 5.24
N ILE A 61 -5.03 -12.15 5.05
CA ILE A 61 -5.05 -11.53 3.73
C ILE A 61 -3.86 -12.02 2.90
N LEU A 62 -2.65 -12.02 3.47
CA LEU A 62 -1.46 -12.51 2.79
C LEU A 62 -1.56 -14.00 2.44
N ALA A 63 -2.14 -14.83 3.31
CA ALA A 63 -2.36 -16.25 3.03
C ALA A 63 -3.40 -16.47 1.92
N VAL A 64 -4.45 -15.65 1.85
CA VAL A 64 -5.39 -15.66 0.72
C VAL A 64 -4.68 -15.30 -0.59
N LEU A 65 -3.84 -14.26 -0.59
CA LEU A 65 -3.04 -13.87 -1.76
C LEU A 65 -2.06 -14.98 -2.17
N ASP A 66 -1.45 -15.68 -1.20
CA ASP A 66 -0.57 -16.83 -1.45
C ASP A 66 -1.33 -17.96 -2.14
N VAL A 67 -2.50 -18.34 -1.63
CA VAL A 67 -3.37 -19.35 -2.26
C VAL A 67 -3.79 -18.92 -3.67
N LEU A 68 -4.17 -17.66 -3.87
CA LEU A 68 -4.52 -17.14 -5.19
C LEU A 68 -3.33 -17.24 -6.16
N ALA A 69 -2.11 -16.91 -5.72
CA ALA A 69 -0.91 -17.06 -6.52
C ALA A 69 -0.68 -18.51 -6.96
N PHE A 70 -0.95 -19.50 -6.09
CA PHE A 70 -0.88 -20.93 -6.45
C PHE A 70 -1.97 -21.33 -7.43
N LEU A 71 -3.19 -20.85 -7.25
CA LEU A 71 -4.30 -21.14 -8.18
C LEU A 71 -4.02 -20.56 -9.57
N PHE A 72 -3.51 -19.33 -9.66
CA PHE A 72 -3.11 -18.74 -10.94
C PHE A 72 -1.95 -19.48 -11.58
N THR A 73 -0.95 -19.90 -10.80
CA THR A 73 0.15 -20.71 -11.29
C THR A 73 -0.34 -22.08 -11.79
N ALA A 74 -1.26 -22.71 -11.07
CA ALA A 74 -1.85 -23.99 -11.45
C ALA A 74 -2.75 -23.92 -12.70
N ALA A 75 -3.31 -22.74 -12.97
CA ALA A 75 -4.13 -22.50 -14.17
C ALA A 75 -3.29 -22.23 -15.44
N ASP A 76 -1.99 -21.98 -15.30
CA ASP A 76 -1.12 -21.71 -16.44
C ASP A 76 -0.87 -23.00 -17.25
N PRO A 77 -1.18 -23.04 -18.56
CA PRO A 77 -0.96 -24.22 -19.38
C PRO A 77 0.53 -24.66 -19.48
N ARG A 78 1.45 -23.72 -19.27
CA ARG A 78 2.91 -23.96 -19.37
C ARG A 78 3.59 -24.15 -17.99
N GLN A 79 2.81 -24.35 -16.95
CA GLN A 79 3.33 -24.51 -15.57
C GLN A 79 4.31 -25.69 -15.41
N ASN A 80 4.05 -26.79 -16.11
CA ASN A 80 4.89 -28.00 -16.02
C ASN A 80 6.28 -27.81 -16.64
N ASP A 81 6.43 -26.85 -17.56
CA ASP A 81 7.69 -26.56 -18.24
C ASP A 81 8.56 -25.58 -17.43
N GLN A 82 8.06 -25.06 -16.33
CA GLN A 82 8.75 -24.07 -15.53
C GLN A 82 9.95 -24.65 -14.77
N ASN A 83 10.96 -23.80 -14.58
CA ASN A 83 12.10 -24.14 -13.75
C ASN A 83 11.67 -24.30 -12.29
N LYS A 84 11.98 -25.48 -11.70
CA LYS A 84 11.62 -25.79 -10.30
C LYS A 84 12.11 -24.73 -9.29
N LYS A 85 13.29 -24.13 -9.54
CA LYS A 85 13.84 -23.07 -8.67
C LYS A 85 13.05 -21.75 -8.81
N ALA A 86 12.60 -21.42 -10.03
CA ALA A 86 11.76 -20.23 -10.24
C ALA A 86 10.37 -20.40 -9.60
N LEU A 87 9.79 -21.61 -9.68
CA LEU A 87 8.56 -21.95 -8.95
C LEU A 87 8.77 -21.92 -7.44
N GLY A 88 9.94 -22.38 -6.95
CA GLY A 88 10.29 -22.31 -5.55
C GLY A 88 10.19 -20.89 -4.95
N MET A 89 10.50 -19.86 -5.76
CA MET A 89 10.35 -18.46 -5.34
C MET A 89 8.90 -18.12 -4.96
N VAL A 90 7.92 -18.61 -5.74
CA VAL A 90 6.49 -18.33 -5.50
C VAL A 90 6.05 -18.81 -4.12
N PHE A 91 6.62 -19.93 -3.63
CA PHE A 91 6.29 -20.48 -2.30
C PHE A 91 6.87 -19.68 -1.13
N TRP A 92 7.88 -18.82 -1.34
CA TRP A 92 8.57 -18.15 -0.23
C TRP A 92 8.35 -16.64 -0.15
N ILE A 93 7.79 -16.02 -1.19
CA ILE A 93 7.54 -14.56 -1.19
C ILE A 93 6.55 -14.17 -0.08
N MET A 94 5.39 -14.83 0.00
CA MET A 94 4.37 -14.46 0.99
C MET A 94 4.78 -14.78 2.43
N PRO A 95 5.37 -15.92 2.76
CA PRO A 95 5.95 -16.14 4.08
C PRO A 95 6.97 -15.06 4.46
N LEU A 96 7.91 -14.71 3.57
CA LEU A 96 8.92 -13.68 3.82
C LEU A 96 8.28 -12.32 4.13
N LEU A 97 7.31 -11.89 3.32
CA LEU A 97 6.58 -10.65 3.54
C LEU A 97 5.79 -10.66 4.85
N SER A 98 5.06 -11.75 5.12
CA SER A 98 4.28 -11.88 6.36
C SER A 98 5.16 -11.78 7.61
N TRP A 99 6.28 -12.49 7.63
CA TRP A 99 7.23 -12.42 8.74
C TRP A 99 7.87 -11.05 8.87
N GLY A 100 8.32 -10.44 7.77
CA GLY A 100 8.92 -9.11 7.78
C GLY A 100 7.99 -8.06 8.35
N VAL A 101 6.76 -8.00 7.83
CA VAL A 101 5.76 -6.99 8.23
C VAL A 101 5.26 -7.24 9.64
N CYS A 102 4.83 -8.47 9.97
CA CYS A 102 4.29 -8.76 11.30
C CYS A 102 5.33 -8.63 12.41
N SER A 103 6.59 -9.07 12.17
CA SER A 103 7.66 -8.90 13.16
C SER A 103 7.94 -7.43 13.45
N THR A 104 7.92 -6.57 12.41
CA THR A 104 8.06 -5.12 12.56
C THR A 104 6.93 -4.54 13.39
N MET A 105 5.67 -4.89 13.06
CA MET A 105 4.48 -4.45 13.81
C MET A 105 4.55 -4.86 15.28
N TYR A 106 4.87 -6.13 15.57
CA TYR A 106 4.93 -6.61 16.95
C TYR A 106 6.08 -5.96 17.72
N ALA A 107 7.23 -5.73 17.09
CA ALA A 107 8.34 -5.04 17.73
C ALA A 107 7.98 -3.60 18.11
N VAL A 108 7.36 -2.85 17.20
CA VAL A 108 6.86 -1.49 17.46
C VAL A 108 5.81 -1.50 18.56
N ALA A 109 4.82 -2.41 18.50
CA ALA A 109 3.77 -2.54 19.49
C ALA A 109 4.28 -2.87 20.90
N MET A 110 5.45 -3.54 20.99
CA MET A 110 6.13 -3.82 22.27
C MET A 110 7.09 -2.70 22.72
N GLY A 111 7.00 -1.52 22.11
CA GLY A 111 7.83 -0.36 22.46
C GLY A 111 9.29 -0.44 22.03
N LYS A 112 9.61 -1.35 21.07
CA LYS A 112 10.95 -1.38 20.50
C LYS A 112 11.14 -0.25 19.49
N THR A 113 12.25 0.43 19.56
CA THR A 113 12.66 1.41 18.55
C THR A 113 13.03 0.70 17.26
N VAL A 114 12.10 0.63 16.33
CA VAL A 114 12.30 0.04 15.00
C VAL A 114 12.24 1.15 13.97
N ASP A 115 13.34 1.39 13.31
CA ASP A 115 13.38 2.33 12.21
C ASP A 115 12.80 1.66 10.95
N VAL A 116 11.55 1.99 10.65
CA VAL A 116 10.83 1.47 9.49
C VAL A 116 11.48 1.93 8.18
N PHE A 117 12.13 3.09 8.18
CA PHE A 117 12.90 3.57 7.02
C PHE A 117 14.15 2.73 6.74
N VAL A 118 14.60 1.91 7.69
CA VAL A 118 15.63 0.89 7.48
C VAL A 118 15.01 -0.45 7.08
N ILE A 119 13.96 -0.87 7.77
CA ILE A 119 13.35 -2.21 7.57
C ILE A 119 12.66 -2.34 6.21
N MET A 120 11.91 -1.32 5.76
CA MET A 120 11.18 -1.41 4.48
C MET A 120 12.12 -1.50 3.26
N PRO A 121 13.15 -0.66 3.11
CA PRO A 121 14.15 -0.84 2.06
C PRO A 121 14.89 -2.18 2.13
N LEU A 122 15.16 -2.68 3.34
CA LEU A 122 15.77 -4.00 3.53
C LEU A 122 14.88 -5.12 2.97
N LEU A 123 13.60 -5.14 3.35
CA LEU A 123 12.64 -6.15 2.86
C LEU A 123 12.47 -6.05 1.34
N MET A 124 12.29 -4.84 0.81
CA MET A 124 12.16 -4.61 -0.63
C MET A 124 13.43 -4.98 -1.38
N GLY A 125 14.60 -4.62 -0.86
CA GLY A 125 15.89 -4.96 -1.43
C GLY A 125 16.10 -6.47 -1.54
N VAL A 126 15.85 -7.21 -0.46
CA VAL A 126 15.92 -8.67 -0.44
C VAL A 126 14.92 -9.28 -1.42
N LEU A 127 13.68 -8.78 -1.46
CA LEU A 127 12.66 -9.26 -2.40
C LEU A 127 13.09 -9.05 -3.86
N PHE A 128 13.61 -7.86 -4.20
CA PHE A 128 14.07 -7.55 -5.55
C PHE A 128 15.30 -8.36 -5.95
N LEU A 129 16.24 -8.61 -5.03
CA LEU A 129 17.37 -9.52 -5.24
C LEU A 129 16.89 -10.95 -5.56
N LEU A 130 15.95 -11.46 -4.79
CA LEU A 130 15.36 -12.78 -5.02
C LEU A 130 14.67 -12.86 -6.39
N ILE A 131 13.75 -11.95 -6.67
CA ILE A 131 13.02 -11.92 -7.94
C ILE A 131 13.99 -11.76 -9.10
N GLY A 132 14.94 -10.82 -9.02
CA GLY A 132 15.93 -10.56 -10.08
C GLY A 132 16.81 -11.75 -10.38
N ASN A 133 17.27 -12.49 -9.37
CA ASN A 133 18.09 -13.69 -9.52
C ASN A 133 17.34 -14.85 -10.22
N TYR A 134 16.03 -14.92 -9.99
CA TYR A 134 15.22 -15.99 -10.60
C TYR A 134 14.58 -15.59 -11.93
N MET A 135 14.41 -14.30 -12.21
CA MET A 135 13.76 -13.83 -13.44
C MET A 135 14.33 -14.38 -14.74
N PRO A 136 15.67 -14.51 -14.93
CA PRO A 136 16.24 -15.13 -16.13
C PRO A 136 15.92 -16.62 -16.28
N LYS A 137 15.48 -17.28 -15.21
CA LYS A 137 15.16 -18.72 -15.16
C LYS A 137 13.68 -19.01 -15.43
N VAL A 138 12.84 -17.95 -15.45
CA VAL A 138 11.41 -18.06 -15.74
C VAL A 138 11.23 -18.31 -17.24
N LYS A 139 10.75 -19.49 -17.59
CA LYS A 139 10.39 -19.81 -18.97
C LYS A 139 9.10 -19.09 -19.37
N GLN A 140 8.89 -18.93 -20.67
CA GLN A 140 7.72 -18.23 -21.20
C GLN A 140 6.41 -18.86 -20.67
N ASN A 141 5.57 -18.03 -20.05
CA ASN A 141 4.31 -18.45 -19.42
C ASN A 141 3.35 -17.26 -19.28
N ALA A 142 2.11 -17.53 -18.87
CA ALA A 142 1.07 -16.52 -18.72
C ALA A 142 0.94 -15.94 -17.28
N THR A 143 1.70 -16.49 -16.29
CA THR A 143 1.53 -16.13 -14.88
C THR A 143 2.68 -15.28 -14.36
N LEU A 144 3.92 -15.69 -14.56
CA LEU A 144 5.13 -15.10 -13.98
C LEU A 144 5.93 -14.30 -15.01
N GLY A 145 6.47 -13.15 -14.65
CA GLY A 145 7.39 -12.37 -15.47
C GLY A 145 6.76 -11.20 -16.23
N ILE A 146 7.51 -10.66 -17.20
CA ILE A 146 7.15 -9.49 -18.01
C ILE A 146 6.31 -9.95 -19.21
N LYS A 147 4.98 -9.89 -19.03
CA LYS A 147 3.98 -10.43 -19.94
C LYS A 147 3.45 -9.36 -20.88
N LEU A 148 4.15 -9.15 -21.98
CA LEU A 148 3.72 -8.25 -23.05
C LEU A 148 3.28 -9.11 -24.24
N SER A 149 2.40 -8.59 -25.11
CA SER A 149 1.87 -9.35 -26.24
C SER A 149 2.98 -9.93 -27.12
N TRP A 150 4.07 -9.19 -27.29
CA TRP A 150 5.23 -9.63 -28.09
C TRP A 150 6.17 -10.55 -27.31
N THR A 151 6.38 -10.40 -26.00
CA THR A 151 7.21 -11.34 -25.21
C THR A 151 6.54 -12.70 -25.09
N LEU A 152 5.20 -12.74 -24.97
CA LEU A 152 4.42 -13.99 -24.91
C LEU A 152 4.37 -14.76 -26.24
N ARG A 153 4.75 -14.14 -27.35
CA ARG A 153 4.68 -14.70 -28.71
C ARG A 153 6.01 -15.03 -29.31
N ASN A 154 7.11 -14.70 -28.63
CA ASN A 154 8.46 -15.00 -29.12
C ASN A 154 9.37 -15.30 -27.92
N GLU A 155 9.89 -16.53 -27.89
CA GLU A 155 10.72 -17.04 -26.81
C GLU A 155 12.07 -16.31 -26.71
N GLU A 156 12.65 -15.92 -27.82
CA GLU A 156 13.91 -15.17 -27.84
C GLU A 156 13.75 -13.81 -27.21
N ASN A 157 12.65 -13.09 -27.56
CA ASN A 157 12.32 -11.80 -26.95
C ASN A 157 12.07 -11.98 -25.45
N TRP A 158 11.29 -13.01 -25.06
CA TRP A 158 11.08 -13.35 -23.66
C TRP A 158 12.40 -13.52 -22.90
N ASN A 159 13.27 -14.39 -23.41
CA ASN A 159 14.52 -14.73 -22.74
C ASN A 159 15.47 -13.54 -22.64
N LYS A 160 15.60 -12.72 -23.69
CA LYS A 160 16.42 -11.49 -23.67
C LYS A 160 15.88 -10.45 -22.68
N THR A 161 14.57 -10.26 -22.69
CA THR A 161 13.88 -9.32 -21.77
C THR A 161 14.08 -9.73 -20.31
N HIS A 162 13.86 -11.00 -19.99
CA HIS A 162 13.99 -11.49 -18.62
C HIS A 162 15.44 -11.54 -18.12
N ARG A 163 16.42 -11.74 -19.03
CA ARG A 163 17.85 -11.60 -18.66
C ARG A 163 18.22 -10.16 -18.30
N LEU A 164 17.76 -9.17 -19.07
CA LEU A 164 17.99 -7.77 -18.76
C LEU A 164 17.25 -7.38 -17.47
N ALA A 165 15.98 -7.71 -17.37
CA ALA A 165 15.17 -7.43 -16.19
C ALA A 165 15.79 -8.04 -14.93
N GLY A 166 16.26 -9.28 -14.98
CA GLY A 166 16.93 -9.91 -13.84
C GLY A 166 18.13 -9.13 -13.36
N LYS A 167 18.98 -8.63 -14.27
CA LYS A 167 20.13 -7.78 -13.90
C LYS A 167 19.69 -6.46 -13.26
N LEU A 168 18.68 -5.80 -13.84
CA LEU A 168 18.14 -4.54 -13.33
C LEU A 168 17.49 -4.71 -11.95
N TRP A 169 16.78 -5.82 -11.73
CA TRP A 169 16.14 -6.11 -10.45
C TRP A 169 17.16 -6.45 -9.37
N VAL A 170 18.23 -7.17 -9.70
CA VAL A 170 19.35 -7.38 -8.76
C VAL A 170 20.04 -6.06 -8.43
N ALA A 171 20.38 -5.25 -9.43
CA ALA A 171 20.97 -3.94 -9.21
C ALA A 171 20.05 -3.02 -8.41
N GLY A 172 18.75 -2.97 -8.75
CA GLY A 172 17.73 -2.23 -8.01
C GLY A 172 17.59 -2.69 -6.56
N GLY A 173 17.63 -4.01 -6.31
CA GLY A 173 17.65 -4.56 -4.96
C GLY A 173 18.86 -4.09 -4.14
N LEU A 174 20.05 -4.04 -4.75
CA LEU A 174 21.25 -3.49 -4.09
C LEU A 174 21.10 -1.99 -3.81
N VAL A 175 20.54 -1.22 -4.77
CA VAL A 175 20.24 0.20 -4.56
C VAL A 175 19.27 0.36 -3.39
N MET A 176 18.21 -0.46 -3.29
CA MET A 176 17.29 -0.42 -2.14
C MET A 176 18.02 -0.61 -0.81
N LEU A 177 18.95 -1.56 -0.73
CA LEU A 177 19.74 -1.75 0.49
C LEU A 177 20.63 -0.54 0.83
N VAL A 178 21.09 0.21 -0.16
CA VAL A 178 21.85 1.44 0.06
C VAL A 178 20.97 2.61 0.48
N THR A 179 19.69 2.65 0.02
CA THR A 179 18.79 3.75 0.37
C THR A 179 18.52 3.89 1.86
N MET A 180 18.65 2.82 2.65
CA MET A 180 18.53 2.90 4.11
C MET A 180 19.58 3.78 4.81
N LEU A 181 20.61 4.19 4.08
CA LEU A 181 21.64 5.12 4.56
C LEU A 181 21.31 6.59 4.21
N LEU A 182 20.22 6.84 3.47
CA LEU A 182 19.85 8.15 2.98
C LEU A 182 18.78 8.81 3.86
N PRO A 183 18.74 10.15 3.94
CA PRO A 183 17.60 10.85 4.51
C PRO A 183 16.29 10.49 3.82
N ALA A 184 15.17 10.41 4.55
CA ALA A 184 13.88 9.92 4.09
C ALA A 184 13.42 10.47 2.74
N LYS A 185 13.56 11.79 2.50
CA LYS A 185 13.19 12.43 1.23
C LYS A 185 13.95 11.87 0.02
N TRP A 186 15.25 11.62 0.18
CA TRP A 186 16.10 11.06 -0.87
C TRP A 186 15.84 9.56 -1.05
N MET A 187 15.62 8.85 0.04
CA MET A 187 15.24 7.44 0.03
C MET A 187 14.00 7.21 -0.83
N VAL A 188 12.93 8.00 -0.64
CA VAL A 188 11.68 7.90 -1.44
C VAL A 188 11.95 8.19 -2.92
N ALA A 189 12.67 9.28 -3.22
CA ALA A 189 12.98 9.66 -4.60
C ALA A 189 13.81 8.59 -5.32
N VAL A 190 14.86 8.06 -4.68
CA VAL A 190 15.71 7.00 -5.24
C VAL A 190 14.93 5.70 -5.40
N THR A 191 14.11 5.34 -4.42
CA THR A 191 13.23 4.15 -4.47
C THR A 191 12.29 4.21 -5.67
N LEU A 192 11.53 5.29 -5.83
CA LEU A 192 10.60 5.46 -6.94
C LEU A 192 11.30 5.45 -8.28
N THR A 193 12.42 6.19 -8.41
CA THR A 193 13.23 6.22 -9.63
C THR A 193 13.75 4.83 -10.00
N THR A 194 14.24 4.08 -9.01
CA THR A 194 14.74 2.71 -9.21
C THR A 194 13.63 1.77 -9.69
N ILE A 195 12.44 1.83 -9.07
CA ILE A 195 11.29 1.02 -9.50
C ILE A 195 10.88 1.37 -10.94
N VAL A 196 10.82 2.65 -11.29
CA VAL A 196 10.51 3.08 -12.66
C VAL A 196 11.53 2.51 -13.66
N ILE A 197 12.82 2.59 -13.38
CA ILE A 197 13.88 2.02 -14.22
C ILE A 197 13.70 0.52 -14.38
N MET A 198 13.49 -0.21 -13.27
CA MET A 198 13.32 -1.67 -13.25
C MET A 198 12.13 -2.16 -14.09
N VAL A 199 11.10 -1.34 -14.22
CA VAL A 199 9.88 -1.65 -14.98
C VAL A 199 9.98 -1.16 -16.42
N VAL A 200 10.30 0.12 -16.62
CA VAL A 200 10.23 0.78 -17.94
C VAL A 200 11.34 0.30 -18.87
N VAL A 201 12.57 0.17 -18.37
CA VAL A 201 13.71 -0.21 -19.24
C VAL A 201 13.53 -1.59 -19.89
N PRO A 202 13.12 -2.66 -19.18
CA PRO A 202 12.85 -3.95 -19.84
C PRO A 202 11.69 -3.89 -20.85
N ILE A 203 10.67 -3.07 -20.60
CA ILE A 203 9.54 -2.89 -21.53
C ILE A 203 10.04 -2.26 -22.84
N LEU A 204 10.77 -1.15 -22.75
CA LEU A 204 11.32 -0.46 -23.90
C LEU A 204 12.32 -1.35 -24.68
N TYR A 205 13.18 -2.07 -23.96
CA TYR A 205 14.13 -3.00 -24.56
C TYR A 205 13.41 -4.13 -25.33
N SER A 206 12.38 -4.73 -24.72
CA SER A 206 11.61 -5.79 -25.35
C SER A 206 10.86 -5.32 -26.59
N TYR A 207 10.37 -4.07 -26.56
CA TYR A 207 9.74 -3.44 -27.72
C TYR A 207 10.75 -3.18 -28.82
N GLY A 208 11.96 -2.73 -28.50
CA GLY A 208 13.07 -2.58 -29.46
C GLY A 208 13.43 -3.90 -30.16
N ILE A 209 13.49 -5.01 -29.41
CA ILE A 209 13.69 -6.35 -30.00
C ILE A 209 12.53 -6.69 -30.95
N TYR A 210 11.29 -6.50 -30.51
CA TYR A 210 10.10 -6.75 -31.31
C TYR A 210 10.16 -5.98 -32.64
N LYS A 211 10.45 -4.67 -32.60
CA LYS A 211 10.57 -3.82 -33.80
C LYS A 211 11.67 -4.31 -34.76
N LYS A 212 12.84 -4.67 -34.20
CA LYS A 212 13.96 -5.21 -34.99
C LYS A 212 13.58 -6.54 -35.68
N HIS A 213 12.92 -7.45 -34.94
CA HIS A 213 12.46 -8.72 -35.47
C HIS A 213 11.44 -8.55 -36.62
N MET A 214 10.51 -7.57 -36.47
CA MET A 214 9.57 -7.27 -37.56
C MET A 214 10.28 -6.77 -38.84
N GLN A 215 11.31 -5.93 -38.70
CA GLN A 215 12.12 -5.48 -39.83
C GLN A 215 12.92 -6.64 -40.52
N GLN A 216 13.26 -7.64 -39.73
CA GLN A 216 14.01 -8.83 -40.23
C GLN A 216 13.08 -9.94 -40.74
N GLY A 217 11.76 -9.75 -40.74
CA GLY A 217 10.80 -10.76 -41.15
C GLY A 217 10.69 -11.95 -40.19
N ILE A 218 11.19 -11.83 -38.96
CA ILE A 218 11.10 -12.89 -37.96
C ILE A 218 9.64 -13.05 -37.50
N ALA A 219 9.10 -14.25 -37.69
CA ALA A 219 7.71 -14.53 -37.30
C ALA A 219 7.54 -14.58 -35.80
N TYR A 220 6.47 -13.96 -35.34
CA TYR A 220 5.95 -14.11 -33.96
C TYR A 220 4.78 -15.10 -34.03
N ALA A 221 4.73 -16.04 -33.09
CA ALA A 221 3.59 -16.95 -32.99
C ALA A 221 2.29 -16.14 -33.07
N ALA A 222 1.30 -16.67 -33.79
CA ALA A 222 -0.02 -16.08 -33.74
C ALA A 222 -0.40 -15.85 -32.26
N PRO A 223 -1.11 -14.77 -31.92
CA PRO A 223 -1.67 -14.70 -30.57
C PRO A 223 -2.30 -16.05 -30.31
N PRO A 224 -2.06 -16.71 -29.15
CA PRO A 224 -2.85 -17.87 -28.85
C PRO A 224 -4.27 -17.50 -29.22
N GLU A 225 -4.94 -18.33 -30.02
CA GLU A 225 -6.37 -18.11 -30.30
C GLU A 225 -7.03 -18.03 -28.95
N SER A 226 -6.89 -16.87 -28.37
CA SER A 226 -7.70 -16.45 -27.29
C SER A 226 -9.09 -16.40 -27.95
N LYS A 227 -9.87 -17.42 -27.75
CA LYS A 227 -11.33 -17.24 -27.65
C LYS A 227 -11.63 -16.21 -26.56
N GLY A 228 -10.61 -15.60 -25.96
CA GLY A 228 -10.59 -14.42 -25.14
C GLY A 228 -11.01 -13.24 -25.98
N ASN A 229 -12.30 -13.13 -26.03
CA ASN A 229 -13.12 -12.08 -26.52
C ASN A 229 -12.34 -10.75 -26.45
N LYS A 230 -12.04 -10.10 -27.61
CA LYS A 230 -11.53 -8.71 -27.65
C LYS A 230 -12.35 -7.81 -26.72
N LYS A 231 -13.66 -8.11 -26.56
CA LYS A 231 -14.54 -7.51 -25.56
C LYS A 231 -14.05 -7.72 -24.13
N ALA A 232 -13.56 -8.91 -23.74
CA ALA A 232 -13.05 -9.13 -22.37
C ALA A 232 -11.77 -8.35 -22.09
N ALA A 233 -10.84 -8.24 -23.05
CA ALA A 233 -9.64 -7.40 -22.92
C ALA A 233 -10.02 -5.91 -22.82
N ILE A 234 -10.94 -5.44 -23.66
CA ILE A 234 -11.45 -4.06 -23.60
C ILE A 234 -12.14 -3.81 -22.26
N VAL A 235 -13.01 -4.73 -21.82
CA VAL A 235 -13.69 -4.64 -20.51
C VAL A 235 -12.68 -4.58 -19.37
N SER A 236 -11.62 -5.40 -19.40
CA SER A 236 -10.57 -5.37 -18.37
C SER A 236 -9.81 -4.04 -18.36
N ILE A 237 -9.47 -3.49 -19.54
CA ILE A 237 -8.79 -2.19 -19.64
C ILE A 237 -9.73 -1.07 -19.14
N VAL A 238 -10.98 -1.07 -19.57
CA VAL A 238 -11.99 -0.10 -19.13
C VAL A 238 -12.17 -0.20 -17.61
N MET A 239 -12.31 -1.42 -17.07
CA MET A 239 -12.46 -1.63 -15.64
C MET A 239 -11.25 -1.12 -14.85
N LEU A 240 -10.02 -1.41 -15.30
CA LEU A 240 -8.80 -0.87 -14.68
C LEU A 240 -8.77 0.66 -14.75
N THR A 241 -9.09 1.25 -15.92
CA THR A 241 -9.16 2.70 -16.08
C THR A 241 -10.18 3.32 -15.13
N VAL A 242 -11.36 2.72 -15.01
CA VAL A 242 -12.43 3.17 -14.08
C VAL A 242 -11.95 3.05 -12.61
N ILE A 243 -11.27 1.95 -12.25
CA ILE A 243 -10.71 1.78 -10.90
C ILE A 243 -9.66 2.85 -10.62
N PHE A 244 -8.70 3.08 -11.52
CA PHE A 244 -7.66 4.11 -11.34
C PHE A 244 -8.25 5.52 -11.30
N ALA A 245 -9.22 5.81 -12.17
CA ALA A 245 -9.94 7.08 -12.14
C ALA A 245 -10.72 7.25 -10.83
N GLY A 246 -11.41 6.20 -10.35
CA GLY A 246 -12.11 6.21 -9.07
C GLY A 246 -11.17 6.44 -7.89
N VAL A 247 -10.02 5.76 -7.86
CA VAL A 247 -8.98 5.98 -6.85
C VAL A 247 -8.45 7.42 -6.92
N ALA A 248 -8.16 7.93 -8.12
CA ALA A 248 -7.70 9.32 -8.29
C ALA A 248 -8.76 10.33 -7.81
N VAL A 249 -10.03 10.11 -8.14
CA VAL A 249 -11.13 10.93 -7.62
C VAL A 249 -11.12 10.90 -6.09
N LEU A 250 -11.13 9.73 -5.47
CA LEU A 250 -11.07 9.60 -4.00
C LEU A 250 -9.83 10.29 -3.42
N MET A 251 -8.66 10.16 -4.02
CA MET A 251 -7.41 10.74 -3.50
C MET A 251 -7.31 12.25 -3.58
N PHE A 252 -7.98 12.89 -4.54
CA PHE A 252 -7.80 14.33 -4.83
C PHE A 252 -9.08 15.16 -4.74
N THR A 253 -10.23 14.56 -4.49
CA THR A 253 -11.50 15.27 -4.34
C THR A 253 -12.01 15.19 -2.90
N GLY A 254 -13.21 15.74 -2.68
CA GLY A 254 -13.83 15.89 -1.38
C GLY A 254 -13.58 17.27 -0.79
N ASP A 255 -14.47 17.65 0.13
CA ASP A 255 -14.47 18.95 0.77
C ASP A 255 -15.01 18.86 2.19
N ILE A 256 -14.72 19.88 3.00
CA ILE A 256 -15.24 20.08 4.35
C ILE A 256 -15.92 21.46 4.36
N THR A 257 -17.16 21.49 4.79
CA THR A 257 -17.94 22.74 4.93
C THR A 257 -18.27 22.96 6.39
N TYR A 258 -18.07 24.18 6.87
CA TYR A 258 -18.36 24.59 8.23
C TYR A 258 -19.55 25.55 8.23
N ILE A 259 -20.58 25.26 9.00
CA ILE A 259 -21.80 26.05 9.13
C ILE A 259 -21.92 26.45 10.61
N ALA A 260 -21.56 27.70 10.92
CA ALA A 260 -21.72 28.27 12.24
C ALA A 260 -23.16 28.78 12.39
N GLY A 261 -24.07 27.95 12.91
CA GLY A 261 -25.46 28.26 13.17
C GLY A 261 -25.64 29.20 14.36
N GLU A 262 -26.89 29.34 14.82
CA GLU A 262 -27.19 30.15 16.03
C GLU A 262 -26.71 29.44 17.31
N ASN A 263 -26.92 28.11 17.42
CA ASN A 263 -26.67 27.34 18.64
C ASN A 263 -25.65 26.22 18.46
N SER A 264 -25.25 25.92 17.23
CA SER A 264 -24.35 24.78 16.90
C SER A 264 -23.39 25.12 15.78
N LEU A 265 -22.24 24.44 15.78
CA LEU A 265 -21.34 24.27 14.66
C LEU A 265 -21.71 22.97 13.96
N LYS A 266 -22.03 23.01 12.67
CA LYS A 266 -22.15 21.82 11.82
C LYS A 266 -20.93 21.71 10.91
N ILE A 267 -20.34 20.51 10.86
CA ILE A 267 -19.22 20.16 9.99
C ILE A 267 -19.74 19.09 9.02
N GLU A 268 -19.80 19.43 7.74
CA GLU A 268 -20.17 18.51 6.67
C GLU A 268 -18.93 18.08 5.90
N ALA A 269 -18.71 16.77 5.76
CA ALA A 269 -17.55 16.24 5.07
C ALA A 269 -17.96 15.21 4.00
N THR A 270 -17.39 15.31 2.80
CA THR A 270 -17.77 14.48 1.66
C THR A 270 -17.64 12.97 1.90
N TYR A 271 -16.66 12.55 2.72
CA TYR A 271 -16.30 11.13 2.90
C TYR A 271 -16.34 10.66 4.36
N GLU A 272 -16.93 11.45 5.25
CA GLU A 272 -17.11 11.11 6.67
C GLU A 272 -18.50 11.57 7.09
N LYS A 273 -18.97 11.07 8.23
CA LYS A 273 -20.24 11.51 8.81
C LYS A 273 -20.16 12.97 9.21
N ASP A 274 -21.23 13.71 8.98
CA ASP A 274 -21.38 15.06 9.49
C ASP A 274 -21.31 15.07 11.02
N ALA A 275 -20.69 16.10 11.58
CA ALA A 275 -20.70 16.37 13.00
C ALA A 275 -21.51 17.64 13.28
N GLU A 276 -22.33 17.60 14.32
CA GLU A 276 -23.03 18.77 14.83
C GLU A 276 -22.74 18.89 16.32
N ILE A 277 -22.21 20.04 16.74
CA ILE A 277 -21.74 20.32 18.09
C ILE A 277 -22.44 21.58 18.60
N LEU A 278 -23.19 21.45 19.68
CA LEU A 278 -23.79 22.63 20.36
C LEU A 278 -22.69 23.46 21.01
N TYR A 279 -22.77 24.78 20.90
CA TYR A 279 -21.80 25.67 21.57
C TYR A 279 -21.79 25.47 23.08
N SER A 280 -22.94 25.16 23.67
CA SER A 280 -23.08 24.86 25.11
C SER A 280 -22.37 23.58 25.57
N GLN A 281 -21.91 22.73 24.64
CA GLN A 281 -21.16 21.50 24.94
C GLN A 281 -19.63 21.70 24.82
N MET A 282 -19.20 22.86 24.36
CA MET A 282 -17.79 23.18 24.18
C MET A 282 -17.19 23.69 25.50
N ASP A 283 -16.35 22.90 26.14
CA ASP A 283 -15.64 23.31 27.36
C ASP A 283 -14.53 24.31 27.06
N SER A 284 -13.83 24.14 25.91
CA SER A 284 -12.85 25.11 25.44
C SER A 284 -12.69 24.99 23.90
N VAL A 285 -12.24 26.09 23.30
CA VAL A 285 -11.89 26.20 21.88
C VAL A 285 -10.50 26.79 21.80
N GLU A 286 -9.56 26.04 21.20
CA GLU A 286 -8.15 26.41 21.08
C GLU A 286 -7.74 26.52 19.61
N TYR A 287 -6.95 27.54 19.27
CA TYR A 287 -6.26 27.64 17.99
C TYR A 287 -4.80 27.22 18.16
N ARG A 288 -4.32 26.33 17.31
CA ARG A 288 -2.94 25.86 17.28
C ARG A 288 -2.35 26.12 15.91
N GLU A 289 -1.30 26.94 15.83
CA GLU A 289 -0.61 27.26 14.56
C GLU A 289 0.02 26.06 13.89
N SER A 290 0.45 25.10 14.69
CA SER A 290 0.99 23.81 14.22
C SER A 290 0.47 22.68 15.10
N PHE A 291 -0.12 21.68 14.46
CA PHE A 291 -0.71 20.55 15.17
C PHE A 291 -0.31 19.24 14.48
N ASP A 292 0.18 18.30 15.28
CA ASP A 292 0.41 16.94 14.83
C ASP A 292 -0.87 16.12 15.01
N ILE A 293 -1.49 15.76 13.89
CA ILE A 293 -2.71 14.94 13.89
C ILE A 293 -2.45 13.49 14.32
N GLY A 294 -1.19 13.06 14.43
CA GLY A 294 -0.83 11.70 14.83
C GLY A 294 -1.27 10.63 13.83
N ALA A 295 -1.68 9.49 14.33
CA ALA A 295 -2.04 8.34 13.52
C ALA A 295 -3.57 8.15 13.42
N ARG A 296 -4.04 7.83 12.19
CA ARG A 296 -5.45 7.54 11.95
C ARG A 296 -5.80 6.13 12.44
N VAL A 297 -6.79 6.04 13.33
CA VAL A 297 -7.35 4.79 13.84
C VAL A 297 -8.43 4.25 12.90
N TRP A 298 -9.32 5.13 12.43
CA TRP A 298 -10.41 4.81 11.51
C TRP A 298 -10.88 6.07 10.77
N GLY A 299 -11.30 5.90 9.53
CA GLY A 299 -11.84 6.99 8.73
C GLY A 299 -11.15 7.14 7.37
N TYR A 300 -11.44 8.24 6.70
CA TYR A 300 -10.93 8.53 5.37
C TYR A 300 -9.61 9.30 5.42
N GLY A 301 -8.67 8.91 4.54
CA GLY A 301 -7.41 9.64 4.35
C GLY A 301 -6.99 9.64 2.89
N SER A 302 -6.64 10.81 2.40
CA SER A 302 -6.26 11.06 1.02
C SER A 302 -5.08 12.03 0.94
N ALA A 303 -4.69 12.41 -0.27
CA ALA A 303 -3.73 13.50 -0.45
C ALA A 303 -4.28 14.87 0.01
N LYS A 304 -5.62 15.05 -0.01
CA LYS A 304 -6.29 16.32 0.31
C LYS A 304 -6.80 16.37 1.75
N LEU A 305 -7.41 15.29 2.26
CA LEU A 305 -8.18 15.28 3.50
C LEU A 305 -7.74 14.18 4.46
N SER A 306 -7.83 14.47 5.75
CA SER A 306 -7.75 13.53 6.87
C SER A 306 -9.02 13.66 7.71
N LEU A 307 -9.85 12.59 7.74
CA LEU A 307 -11.17 12.59 8.37
C LEU A 307 -11.35 11.34 9.22
N GLY A 308 -12.06 11.46 10.36
CA GLY A 308 -12.42 10.34 11.21
C GLY A 308 -11.67 10.31 12.54
N ASN A 309 -11.45 9.13 13.09
CA ASN A 309 -10.83 8.96 14.40
C ASN A 309 -9.31 8.84 14.30
N PHE A 310 -8.63 9.64 15.09
CA PHE A 310 -7.18 9.74 15.17
C PHE A 310 -6.71 9.58 16.61
N GLN A 311 -5.42 9.32 16.77
CA GLN A 311 -4.74 9.23 18.06
C GLN A 311 -3.40 9.96 17.99
N ASN A 312 -3.11 10.80 18.99
CA ASN A 312 -1.78 11.37 19.20
C ASN A 312 -1.44 11.41 20.71
N GLU A 313 -0.18 11.75 21.02
CA GLU A 313 0.29 11.82 22.40
C GLU A 313 -0.36 12.94 23.23
N ALA A 314 -0.82 14.01 22.58
CA ALA A 314 -1.33 15.20 23.25
C ALA A 314 -2.80 15.05 23.66
N LEU A 315 -3.64 14.40 22.85
CA LEU A 315 -5.09 14.33 23.03
C LEU A 315 -5.63 12.91 23.26
N GLY A 316 -4.78 11.88 23.09
CA GLY A 316 -5.27 10.48 23.05
C GLY A 316 -6.11 10.23 21.80
N ASP A 317 -7.27 9.59 21.97
CA ASP A 317 -8.22 9.33 20.87
C ASP A 317 -9.14 10.54 20.67
N TYR A 318 -9.27 10.99 19.41
CA TYR A 318 -10.08 12.16 19.07
C TYR A 318 -10.56 12.12 17.61
N THR A 319 -11.50 13.00 17.25
CA THR A 319 -12.04 13.08 15.87
C THR A 319 -11.37 14.23 15.10
N VAL A 320 -11.08 14.00 13.82
CA VAL A 320 -10.43 14.96 12.93
C VAL A 320 -11.27 15.21 11.68
N TYR A 321 -11.37 16.49 11.30
CA TYR A 321 -11.85 16.96 9.99
C TYR A 321 -10.84 17.97 9.45
N ALA A 322 -9.87 17.50 8.64
CA ALA A 322 -8.74 18.34 8.28
C ALA A 322 -8.36 18.30 6.81
N TYR A 323 -8.00 19.47 6.28
CA TYR A 323 -7.24 19.61 5.05
C TYR A 323 -5.75 19.41 5.36
N ASN A 324 -5.10 18.52 4.60
CA ASN A 324 -3.68 18.20 4.76
C ASN A 324 -2.74 19.33 4.32
N SER A 325 -3.26 20.30 3.56
CA SER A 325 -2.52 21.49 3.13
C SER A 325 -2.27 22.50 4.25
N CYS A 326 -3.09 22.49 5.30
CA CYS A 326 -3.02 23.41 6.42
C CYS A 326 -2.49 22.71 7.68
N LYS A 327 -1.53 23.33 8.38
CA LYS A 327 -0.97 22.81 9.64
C LYS A 327 -1.64 23.37 10.88
N SER A 328 -2.32 24.50 10.72
CA SER A 328 -3.08 25.10 11.81
C SER A 328 -4.33 24.28 12.10
N MET A 329 -4.77 24.26 13.33
CA MET A 329 -5.90 23.45 13.76
C MET A 329 -6.70 24.18 14.84
N ILE A 330 -8.03 24.05 14.79
CA ILE A 330 -8.93 24.38 15.88
C ILE A 330 -9.18 23.09 16.64
N VAL A 331 -8.98 23.11 17.95
CA VAL A 331 -9.23 21.97 18.84
C VAL A 331 -10.35 22.37 19.81
N ILE A 332 -11.43 21.59 19.80
CA ILE A 332 -12.55 21.76 20.73
C ILE A 332 -12.51 20.63 21.75
N HIS A 333 -12.65 20.99 23.03
CA HIS A 333 -12.83 20.04 24.13
C HIS A 333 -14.33 19.86 24.42
N LEU A 334 -14.78 18.61 24.49
CA LEU A 334 -16.18 18.21 24.64
C LEU A 334 -16.29 17.13 25.73
N GLY A 335 -16.30 17.51 27.01
CA GLY A 335 -16.24 16.56 28.11
C GLY A 335 -14.96 15.72 28.07
N ASP A 336 -15.09 14.41 27.84
CA ASP A 336 -13.94 13.48 27.74
C ASP A 336 -13.41 13.32 26.30
N LYS A 337 -13.92 14.12 25.36
CA LYS A 337 -13.58 13.97 23.91
C LYS A 337 -12.99 15.24 23.35
N TYR A 338 -12.20 15.06 22.30
CA TYR A 338 -11.67 16.16 21.51
C TYR A 338 -12.12 16.06 20.06
N LEU A 339 -12.36 17.20 19.45
CA LEU A 339 -12.59 17.37 18.04
C LEU A 339 -11.56 18.37 17.51
N ALA A 340 -10.83 17.98 16.46
CA ALA A 340 -9.86 18.86 15.81
C ALA A 340 -10.24 19.06 14.35
N PHE A 341 -10.21 20.30 13.87
CA PHE A 341 -10.53 20.61 12.48
C PHE A 341 -9.83 21.88 12.01
N ASN A 342 -9.70 22.01 10.67
CA ASN A 342 -9.14 23.21 10.04
C ASN A 342 -9.83 23.50 8.71
N ALA A 343 -9.65 24.71 8.19
CA ALA A 343 -9.98 25.08 6.83
C ALA A 343 -8.80 24.81 5.86
N ALA A 344 -8.96 25.12 4.58
CA ALA A 344 -7.97 24.83 3.56
C ALA A 344 -6.66 25.63 3.72
N THR A 345 -6.75 26.81 4.38
CA THR A 345 -5.62 27.69 4.69
C THR A 345 -5.56 28.07 6.16
N ALA A 346 -4.42 28.59 6.61
CA ALA A 346 -4.25 29.04 7.99
C ALA A 346 -5.10 30.29 8.28
N GLU A 347 -5.24 31.18 7.31
CA GLU A 347 -6.05 32.38 7.37
C GLU A 347 -7.53 32.02 7.60
N GLU A 348 -8.09 31.17 6.73
CA GLU A 348 -9.47 30.68 6.84
C GLU A 348 -9.72 29.92 8.15
N THR A 349 -8.72 29.15 8.62
CA THR A 349 -8.80 28.44 9.91
C THR A 349 -8.87 29.44 11.07
N PHE A 350 -8.09 30.51 11.02
CA PHE A 350 -8.11 31.54 12.05
C PHE A 350 -9.41 32.37 12.05
N GLU A 351 -9.94 32.71 10.88
CA GLU A 351 -11.24 33.38 10.75
C GLU A 351 -12.37 32.52 11.33
N LEU A 352 -12.37 31.23 11.04
CA LEU A 352 -13.32 30.28 11.60
C LEU A 352 -13.20 30.20 13.13
N TYR A 353 -11.97 30.18 13.66
CA TYR A 353 -11.71 30.22 15.10
C TYR A 353 -12.29 31.48 15.76
N GLN A 354 -12.07 32.68 15.20
CA GLN A 354 -12.63 33.93 15.70
C GLN A 354 -14.16 33.90 15.71
N THR A 355 -14.78 33.41 14.64
CA THR A 355 -16.24 33.24 14.55
C THR A 355 -16.79 32.35 15.64
N LEU A 356 -16.06 31.26 15.98
CA LEU A 356 -16.49 30.36 17.06
C LEU A 356 -16.37 30.98 18.43
N LEU A 357 -15.32 31.74 18.72
CA LEU A 357 -15.17 32.44 19.99
C LEU A 357 -16.34 33.39 20.26
N GLU A 358 -16.73 34.17 19.23
CA GLU A 358 -17.89 35.08 19.36
C GLU A 358 -19.22 34.36 19.64
N LYS A 359 -19.34 33.09 19.23
CA LYS A 359 -20.55 32.27 19.43
C LYS A 359 -20.57 31.53 20.77
N VAL A 360 -19.40 31.13 21.27
CA VAL A 360 -19.27 30.39 22.54
C VAL A 360 -19.32 31.33 23.75
N GLU A 361 -18.88 32.61 23.60
CA GLU A 361 -18.92 33.62 24.66
C GLU A 361 -20.31 34.27 24.87
N LYS A 362 -21.26 34.01 23.97
CA LYS A 362 -22.66 34.49 24.07
C LYS A 362 -23.55 33.47 24.73
#